data_16be9baa004ec5209b1d80fbd19892d5
#
_entry.id   16be9baa004ec5209b1d80fbd19892d5
#
_cell.length_a   1.000
_cell.length_b   1.000
_cell.length_c   1.000
_cell.angle_alpha   90.00
_cell.angle_beta   90.00
_cell.angle_gamma   90.00
#
_symmetry.space_group_name_H-M   'P 1'
#
loop_
_entity.id
_entity.type
_entity.pdbx_description
1 polymer ?
#
loop_
_entity_poly.entity_id
_entity_poly.type
_entity_poly.pdbx_seq_one_letter_code
_entity_poly.pdbx_strand_id
1 'polypeptide(L)'
;MRRWRTRVAAVVLTLALAAVVTEARAQTTVRLAVGGKPAMFYLPLTVVERLGYFKEAGLNVEISDFPGGARALHALVGGSADMVSGAYEHTINMAAKKQPIKAVVLQMKYSSIALVMSKERAAKYRSPKDLKGLKIGVTAPGSSTHFMVRYLMAQAGLKDDDAAFIGIGAGPTAVAAVRRGEIDALVNVDPVISLLENENAIRVVADTRTLEGTRQVFGGAYPAAVLYVTPAYIQNNGPTVQALANALVRGLWWMTTHTAEEIAALMPEEYALGDKGNYVRSIKNSLPMFSPDGRFGTEGPEVALKVLRHFDPDVQRASIHLAATYTDAFVDKVPAQ
;
A
#
# COMPACT_ATOMS: atom_id res chain seq x y z
N MET A 1 -12.21 -65.21 -32.08
CA MET A 1 -12.27 -64.65 -30.71
C MET A 1 -11.06 -63.73 -30.33
N ARG A 2 -9.86 -63.97 -30.90
CA ARG A 2 -8.64 -63.17 -30.54
C ARG A 2 -8.63 -61.79 -31.09
N ARG A 3 -9.26 -61.44 -32.22
CA ARG A 3 -9.28 -60.09 -32.85
C ARG A 3 -10.31 -59.15 -32.23
N TRP A 4 -11.27 -59.64 -31.45
CA TRP A 4 -12.26 -58.75 -30.79
C TRP A 4 -11.73 -58.20 -29.46
N ARG A 5 -10.93 -59.00 -28.75
CA ARG A 5 -10.28 -58.54 -27.47
C ARG A 5 -9.27 -57.43 -27.68
N THR A 6 -8.54 -57.42 -28.82
CA THR A 6 -7.58 -56.33 -29.14
C THR A 6 -8.25 -55.01 -29.53
N ARG A 7 -9.46 -55.06 -30.12
CA ARG A 7 -10.21 -53.83 -30.45
C ARG A 7 -10.85 -53.19 -29.23
N VAL A 8 -11.31 -53.95 -28.28
CA VAL A 8 -11.89 -53.43 -27.02
C VAL A 8 -10.79 -52.83 -26.13
N ALA A 9 -9.61 -53.42 -26.05
CA ALA A 9 -8.48 -52.89 -25.31
C ALA A 9 -7.96 -51.57 -25.90
N ALA A 10 -7.96 -51.42 -27.23
CA ALA A 10 -7.53 -50.16 -27.88
C ALA A 10 -8.54 -49.02 -27.66
N VAL A 11 -9.84 -49.29 -27.64
CA VAL A 11 -10.89 -48.25 -27.39
C VAL A 11 -10.89 -47.80 -25.92
N VAL A 12 -10.65 -48.71 -24.98
CA VAL A 12 -10.55 -48.37 -23.54
C VAL A 12 -9.29 -47.57 -23.25
N LEU A 13 -8.17 -47.84 -23.92
CA LEU A 13 -6.94 -47.07 -23.75
C LEU A 13 -7.05 -45.67 -24.35
N THR A 14 -7.79 -45.46 -25.45
CA THR A 14 -8.04 -44.17 -26.06
C THR A 14 -8.98 -43.30 -25.22
N LEU A 15 -9.97 -43.88 -24.56
CA LEU A 15 -10.88 -43.21 -23.63
C LEU A 15 -10.20 -42.87 -22.30
N ALA A 16 -9.23 -43.65 -21.84
CA ALA A 16 -8.45 -43.33 -20.63
C ALA A 16 -7.44 -42.18 -20.87
N LEU A 17 -6.90 -42.01 -22.09
CA LEU A 17 -6.02 -40.86 -22.42
C LEU A 17 -6.79 -39.53 -22.61
N ALA A 18 -8.09 -39.59 -22.92
CA ALA A 18 -8.91 -38.38 -23.07
C ALA A 18 -9.37 -37.79 -21.73
N ALA A 19 -9.19 -38.50 -20.60
CA ALA A 19 -9.64 -38.02 -19.27
C ALA A 19 -8.57 -37.27 -18.46
N VAL A 20 -7.37 -37.01 -19.02
CA VAL A 20 -6.29 -36.25 -18.35
C VAL A 20 -5.87 -35.04 -19.17
N VAL A 21 -6.81 -34.41 -19.87
CA VAL A 21 -6.65 -33.01 -20.24
C VAL A 21 -7.13 -32.21 -19.03
N THR A 22 -6.28 -32.14 -18.01
CA THR A 22 -6.33 -30.99 -17.07
C THR A 22 -6.22 -29.76 -17.95
N GLU A 23 -7.34 -29.07 -18.19
CA GLU A 23 -7.32 -27.74 -18.75
C GLU A 23 -6.38 -26.92 -17.87
N ALA A 24 -5.16 -26.71 -18.32
CA ALA A 24 -4.30 -25.67 -17.80
C ALA A 24 -5.04 -24.35 -18.09
N ARG A 25 -5.93 -23.99 -17.16
CA ARG A 25 -6.68 -22.73 -17.27
C ARG A 25 -5.64 -21.65 -17.33
N ALA A 26 -5.51 -20.98 -18.47
CA ALA A 26 -4.56 -19.89 -18.64
C ALA A 26 -4.79 -18.89 -17.51
N GLN A 27 -3.75 -18.61 -16.72
CA GLN A 27 -3.84 -17.63 -15.65
C GLN A 27 -4.16 -16.26 -16.23
N THR A 28 -5.07 -15.53 -15.60
CA THR A 28 -5.34 -14.14 -15.98
C THR A 28 -4.18 -13.26 -15.53
N THR A 29 -3.51 -12.62 -16.48
CA THR A 29 -2.43 -11.67 -16.16
C THR A 29 -3.01 -10.36 -15.67
N VAL A 30 -2.44 -9.85 -14.57
CA VAL A 30 -2.80 -8.60 -13.92
C VAL A 30 -1.54 -7.78 -13.66
N ARG A 31 -1.47 -6.56 -14.21
CA ARG A 31 -0.38 -5.62 -13.97
C ARG A 31 -0.70 -4.78 -12.74
N LEU A 32 0.04 -5.00 -11.66
CA LEU A 32 -0.16 -4.33 -10.37
C LEU A 32 1.03 -3.40 -10.09
N ALA A 33 0.76 -2.13 -9.78
CA ALA A 33 1.79 -1.16 -9.43
C ALA A 33 1.83 -0.90 -7.92
N VAL A 34 3.03 -0.68 -7.37
CA VAL A 34 3.28 -0.27 -5.98
C VAL A 34 4.30 0.85 -5.92
N GLY A 35 4.36 1.56 -4.81
CA GLY A 35 5.26 2.71 -4.63
C GLY A 35 6.29 2.51 -3.54
N GLY A 36 7.24 1.56 -3.74
CA GLY A 36 8.26 1.18 -2.78
C GLY A 36 7.92 -0.13 -2.08
N LYS A 37 7.98 -1.24 -2.83
CA LYS A 37 7.57 -2.59 -2.40
C LYS A 37 8.16 -3.03 -1.03
N PRO A 38 9.39 -2.65 -0.63
CA PRO A 38 9.94 -2.96 0.69
C PRO A 38 9.25 -2.27 1.87
N ALA A 39 8.47 -1.21 1.64
CA ALA A 39 7.78 -0.49 2.71
C ALA A 39 6.73 -1.37 3.41
N MET A 40 6.61 -1.24 4.74
CA MET A 40 5.58 -1.96 5.52
C MET A 40 4.17 -1.72 5.00
N PHE A 41 3.96 -0.60 4.34
CA PHE A 41 2.72 -0.25 3.66
C PHE A 41 2.25 -1.31 2.64
N TYR A 42 3.19 -2.05 2.02
CA TYR A 42 2.92 -3.08 1.00
C TYR A 42 3.20 -4.50 1.48
N LEU A 43 3.46 -4.68 2.79
CA LEU A 43 3.75 -5.99 3.38
C LEU A 43 2.66 -7.04 3.06
N PRO A 44 1.33 -6.75 3.16
CA PRO A 44 0.29 -7.73 2.85
C PRO A 44 0.38 -8.23 1.41
N LEU A 45 0.68 -7.36 0.44
CA LEU A 45 0.82 -7.73 -0.97
C LEU A 45 1.98 -8.73 -1.16
N THR A 46 3.14 -8.45 -0.53
CA THR A 46 4.30 -9.33 -0.62
C THR A 46 4.05 -10.67 0.07
N VAL A 47 3.35 -10.69 1.20
CA VAL A 47 2.91 -11.93 1.87
C VAL A 47 2.07 -12.79 0.92
N VAL A 48 1.05 -12.22 0.29
CA VAL A 48 0.17 -12.92 -0.66
C VAL A 48 0.94 -13.47 -1.86
N GLU A 49 1.87 -12.68 -2.42
CA GLU A 49 2.75 -13.09 -3.52
C GLU A 49 3.63 -14.28 -3.11
N ARG A 50 4.30 -14.20 -1.94
CA ARG A 50 5.24 -15.22 -1.45
C ARG A 50 4.55 -16.51 -1.03
N LEU A 51 3.34 -16.45 -0.50
CA LEU A 51 2.50 -17.61 -0.18
C LEU A 51 1.85 -18.24 -1.42
N GLY A 52 1.95 -17.60 -2.59
CA GLY A 52 1.39 -18.13 -3.84
C GLY A 52 -0.12 -17.96 -3.99
N TYR A 53 -0.79 -17.19 -3.13
CA TYR A 53 -2.25 -17.05 -3.13
C TYR A 53 -2.80 -16.43 -4.42
N PHE A 54 -2.04 -15.61 -5.12
CA PHE A 54 -2.43 -15.13 -6.45
C PHE A 54 -2.52 -16.28 -7.46
N LYS A 55 -1.52 -17.18 -7.47
CA LYS A 55 -1.51 -18.35 -8.37
C LYS A 55 -2.64 -19.32 -8.06
N GLU A 56 -2.91 -19.57 -6.78
CA GLU A 56 -4.04 -20.38 -6.33
C GLU A 56 -5.39 -19.78 -6.74
N ALA A 57 -5.48 -18.43 -6.81
CA ALA A 57 -6.65 -17.72 -7.31
C ALA A 57 -6.73 -17.67 -8.86
N GLY A 58 -5.84 -18.36 -9.58
CA GLY A 58 -5.81 -18.38 -11.05
C GLY A 58 -5.24 -17.10 -11.69
N LEU A 59 -4.43 -16.34 -10.93
CA LEU A 59 -3.89 -15.05 -11.38
C LEU A 59 -2.37 -15.12 -11.56
N ASN A 60 -1.88 -14.53 -12.66
CA ASN A 60 -0.49 -14.16 -12.86
C ASN A 60 -0.35 -12.66 -12.56
N VAL A 61 0.06 -12.30 -11.35
CA VAL A 61 0.19 -10.89 -10.94
C VAL A 61 1.61 -10.42 -11.19
N GLU A 62 1.76 -9.48 -12.11
CA GLU A 62 3.02 -8.82 -12.46
C GLU A 62 3.14 -7.51 -11.65
N ILE A 63 4.00 -7.51 -10.62
CA ILE A 63 4.16 -6.37 -9.73
C ILE A 63 5.28 -5.47 -10.23
N SER A 64 4.93 -4.22 -10.58
CA SER A 64 5.88 -3.16 -10.92
C SER A 64 6.09 -2.24 -9.72
N ASP A 65 7.35 -2.08 -9.30
CA ASP A 65 7.73 -1.21 -8.19
C ASP A 65 8.19 0.16 -8.68
N PHE A 66 7.63 1.22 -8.10
CA PHE A 66 7.93 2.61 -8.40
C PHE A 66 8.52 3.32 -7.17
N PRO A 67 9.27 4.43 -7.33
CA PRO A 67 9.88 5.15 -6.21
C PRO A 67 8.90 5.69 -5.16
N GLY A 68 7.59 5.72 -5.43
CA GLY A 68 6.57 6.20 -4.48
C GLY A 68 5.17 6.06 -5.03
N GLY A 69 4.15 6.12 -4.16
CA GLY A 69 2.75 5.85 -4.49
C GLY A 69 2.16 6.73 -5.60
N ALA A 70 2.57 8.00 -5.70
CA ALA A 70 2.13 8.88 -6.79
C ALA A 70 2.60 8.37 -8.16
N ARG A 71 3.78 7.75 -8.24
CA ARG A 71 4.29 7.17 -9.50
C ARG A 71 3.51 5.92 -9.89
N ALA A 72 3.17 5.08 -8.90
CA ALA A 72 2.29 3.93 -9.12
C ALA A 72 0.88 4.37 -9.59
N LEU A 73 0.31 5.42 -8.98
CA LEU A 73 -0.95 6.01 -9.45
C LEU A 73 -0.87 6.49 -10.90
N HIS A 74 0.23 7.15 -11.29
CA HIS A 74 0.43 7.59 -12.68
C HIS A 74 0.48 6.41 -13.66
N ALA A 75 1.04 5.25 -13.26
CA ALA A 75 1.03 4.03 -14.07
C ALA A 75 -0.41 3.52 -14.32
N LEU A 76 -1.30 3.58 -13.33
CA LEU A 76 -2.71 3.24 -13.49
C LEU A 76 -3.42 4.22 -14.43
N VAL A 77 -3.27 5.51 -14.19
CA VAL A 77 -3.93 6.56 -15.01
C VAL A 77 -3.44 6.52 -16.45
N GLY A 78 -2.16 6.24 -16.65
CA GLY A 78 -1.53 6.08 -17.97
C GLY A 78 -1.80 4.74 -18.66
N GLY A 79 -2.51 3.79 -18.00
CA GLY A 79 -2.87 2.48 -18.56
C GLY A 79 -1.71 1.46 -18.60
N SER A 80 -0.56 1.74 -18.00
CA SER A 80 0.54 0.79 -17.89
C SER A 80 0.38 -0.18 -16.72
N ALA A 81 -0.53 0.09 -15.78
CA ALA A 81 -0.99 -0.82 -14.74
C ALA A 81 -2.52 -0.96 -14.78
N ASP A 82 -3.02 -2.11 -14.36
CA ASP A 82 -4.45 -2.41 -14.26
C ASP A 82 -5.00 -2.02 -12.88
N MET A 83 -4.14 -2.05 -11.87
CA MET A 83 -4.46 -1.69 -10.49
C MET A 83 -3.24 -1.26 -9.71
N VAL A 84 -3.49 -0.72 -8.54
CA VAL A 84 -2.44 -0.25 -7.63
C VAL A 84 -2.74 -0.74 -6.21
N SER A 85 -1.72 -1.30 -5.55
CA SER A 85 -1.69 -1.29 -4.10
C SER A 85 -1.09 0.07 -3.69
N GLY A 86 -1.90 0.93 -3.09
CA GLY A 86 -1.51 2.33 -2.86
C GLY A 86 -2.35 2.99 -1.76
N ALA A 87 -2.32 4.30 -1.72
CA ALA A 87 -2.92 5.07 -0.65
C ALA A 87 -4.40 5.41 -0.92
N TYR A 88 -5.23 5.31 0.12
CA TYR A 88 -6.67 5.60 0.01
C TYR A 88 -6.96 7.05 -0.43
N GLU A 89 -6.24 8.02 0.10
CA GLU A 89 -6.43 9.43 -0.25
C GLU A 89 -6.25 9.73 -1.75
N HIS A 90 -5.57 8.88 -2.49
CA HIS A 90 -5.51 8.99 -3.95
C HIS A 90 -6.90 8.87 -4.58
N THR A 91 -7.80 8.05 -4.03
CA THR A 91 -9.16 7.90 -4.57
C THR A 91 -9.95 9.19 -4.45
N ILE A 92 -9.80 9.90 -3.32
CA ILE A 92 -10.44 11.20 -3.09
C ILE A 92 -9.84 12.28 -4.01
N ASN A 93 -8.49 12.34 -4.10
CA ASN A 93 -7.81 13.31 -4.95
C ASN A 93 -8.16 13.11 -6.43
N MET A 94 -8.22 11.87 -6.91
CA MET A 94 -8.60 11.56 -8.28
C MET A 94 -10.08 11.82 -8.57
N ALA A 95 -10.97 11.62 -7.58
CA ALA A 95 -12.37 12.00 -7.70
C ALA A 95 -12.53 13.52 -7.88
N ALA A 96 -11.75 14.34 -7.14
CA ALA A 96 -11.71 15.78 -7.30
C ALA A 96 -11.29 16.21 -8.72
N LYS A 97 -10.38 15.46 -9.34
CA LYS A 97 -9.89 15.68 -10.71
C LYS A 97 -10.79 15.08 -11.80
N LYS A 98 -11.95 14.54 -11.43
CA LYS A 98 -12.89 13.86 -12.36
C LYS A 98 -12.27 12.64 -13.07
N GLN A 99 -11.31 11.99 -12.46
CA GLN A 99 -10.65 10.76 -12.91
C GLN A 99 -10.83 9.66 -11.85
N PRO A 100 -12.06 9.18 -11.59
CA PRO A 100 -12.35 8.36 -10.43
C PRO A 100 -11.61 7.02 -10.47
N ILE A 101 -11.04 6.66 -9.35
CA ILE A 101 -10.56 5.32 -9.03
C ILE A 101 -11.26 4.86 -7.75
N LYS A 102 -11.41 3.57 -7.56
CA LYS A 102 -12.17 3.00 -6.43
C LYS A 102 -11.34 1.99 -5.66
N ALA A 103 -11.24 2.18 -4.34
CA ALA A 103 -10.63 1.21 -3.45
C ALA A 103 -11.57 0.03 -3.21
N VAL A 104 -11.04 -1.20 -3.26
CA VAL A 104 -11.81 -2.45 -3.20
C VAL A 104 -11.37 -3.38 -2.06
N VAL A 105 -10.19 -3.15 -1.46
CA VAL A 105 -9.71 -3.86 -0.27
C VAL A 105 -8.92 -2.88 0.58
N LEU A 106 -9.26 -2.77 1.87
CA LEU A 106 -8.45 -2.05 2.85
C LEU A 106 -7.36 -2.98 3.38
N GLN A 107 -6.11 -2.64 3.18
CA GLN A 107 -4.97 -3.43 3.67
C GLN A 107 -4.46 -2.91 5.01
N MET A 108 -4.47 -1.57 5.21
CA MET A 108 -3.96 -0.93 6.41
C MET A 108 -4.96 0.12 6.92
N LYS A 109 -5.38 -0.03 8.18
CA LYS A 109 -6.47 0.74 8.80
C LYS A 109 -6.14 2.20 9.08
N TYR A 110 -4.87 2.51 9.29
CA TYR A 110 -4.40 3.87 9.60
C TYR A 110 -3.00 4.09 9.05
N SER A 111 -2.64 5.37 8.93
CA SER A 111 -1.38 5.81 8.33
C SER A 111 -0.18 5.21 9.09
N SER A 112 0.89 4.94 8.41
CA SER A 112 2.11 4.38 8.99
C SER A 112 3.32 5.29 8.76
N ILE A 113 3.08 6.58 8.68
CA ILE A 113 4.05 7.60 8.28
C ILE A 113 4.60 8.32 9.49
N ALA A 114 5.88 8.65 9.50
CA ALA A 114 6.49 9.52 10.47
C ALA A 114 7.23 10.70 9.80
N LEU A 115 7.13 11.88 10.41
CA LEU A 115 7.98 13.02 10.13
C LEU A 115 9.13 13.00 11.13
N VAL A 116 10.34 13.00 10.62
CA VAL A 116 11.57 12.89 11.42
C VAL A 116 12.60 13.93 11.00
N MET A 117 13.50 14.25 11.92
CA MET A 117 14.62 15.19 11.70
C MET A 117 15.89 14.65 12.37
N SER A 118 17.06 15.19 12.04
CA SER A 118 18.26 14.98 12.84
C SER A 118 18.03 15.42 14.29
N LYS A 119 18.76 14.83 15.24
CA LYS A 119 18.60 15.18 16.68
C LYS A 119 18.75 16.67 16.95
N GLU A 120 19.75 17.27 16.31
CA GLU A 120 20.05 18.71 16.47
C GLU A 120 18.88 19.57 15.99
N ARG A 121 18.30 19.22 14.84
CA ARG A 121 17.19 19.95 14.26
C ARG A 121 15.90 19.70 15.03
N ALA A 122 15.64 18.47 15.44
CA ALA A 122 14.47 18.12 16.26
C ALA A 122 14.49 18.84 17.63
N ALA A 123 15.66 19.08 18.21
CA ALA A 123 15.78 19.85 19.46
C ALA A 123 15.32 21.33 19.30
N LYS A 124 15.36 21.86 18.09
CA LYS A 124 14.91 23.23 17.76
C LYS A 124 13.46 23.27 17.28
N TYR A 125 12.89 22.13 16.87
CA TYR A 125 11.51 22.04 16.39
C TYR A 125 10.51 22.27 17.53
N ARG A 126 9.58 23.19 17.34
CA ARG A 126 8.50 23.52 18.29
C ARG A 126 7.12 23.30 17.71
N SER A 127 6.96 23.46 16.41
CA SER A 127 5.68 23.36 15.73
C SER A 127 5.89 23.17 14.22
N PRO A 128 4.85 22.81 13.47
CA PRO A 128 4.96 22.73 12.01
C PRO A 128 5.34 24.06 11.32
N LYS A 129 5.30 25.21 11.99
CA LYS A 129 5.84 26.47 11.45
C LYS A 129 7.33 26.40 11.17
N ASP A 130 8.06 25.55 11.91
CA ASP A 130 9.50 25.36 11.77
C ASP A 130 9.88 24.55 10.53
N LEU A 131 8.88 24.05 9.77
CA LEU A 131 9.09 23.43 8.47
C LEU A 131 9.39 24.43 7.35
N LYS A 132 9.16 25.73 7.59
CA LYS A 132 9.42 26.78 6.61
C LYS A 132 10.89 26.82 6.19
N GLY A 133 11.13 26.84 4.87
CA GLY A 133 12.46 26.90 4.27
C GLY A 133 13.23 25.56 4.25
N LEU A 134 12.64 24.47 4.77
CA LEU A 134 13.32 23.19 4.84
C LEU A 134 13.28 22.44 3.50
N LYS A 135 14.33 21.63 3.27
CA LYS A 135 14.36 20.56 2.27
C LYS A 135 13.79 19.29 2.90
N ILE A 136 12.59 18.90 2.50
CA ILE A 136 11.85 17.78 3.09
C ILE A 136 11.85 16.59 2.12
N GLY A 137 12.49 15.50 2.52
CA GLY A 137 12.44 14.25 1.78
C GLY A 137 11.08 13.57 1.94
N VAL A 138 10.46 13.18 0.84
CA VAL A 138 9.20 12.40 0.77
C VAL A 138 9.39 11.22 -0.16
N THR A 139 8.54 10.21 -0.11
CA THR A 139 8.67 9.06 -1.04
C THR A 139 8.56 9.53 -2.49
N ALA A 140 7.55 10.33 -2.81
CA ALA A 140 7.46 11.12 -4.04
C ALA A 140 6.49 12.30 -3.83
N PRO A 141 6.68 13.44 -4.48
CA PRO A 141 5.66 14.49 -4.51
C PRO A 141 4.31 13.93 -5.00
N GLY A 142 3.23 14.19 -4.24
CA GLY A 142 1.89 13.64 -4.50
C GLY A 142 1.61 12.28 -3.83
N SER A 143 2.56 11.68 -3.14
CA SER A 143 2.34 10.48 -2.30
C SER A 143 1.84 10.85 -0.91
N SER A 144 1.35 9.87 -0.13
CA SER A 144 0.84 10.05 1.25
C SER A 144 1.82 10.76 2.17
N THR A 145 3.12 10.47 2.04
CA THR A 145 4.18 11.14 2.80
C THR A 145 4.22 12.64 2.51
N HIS A 146 3.99 13.04 1.26
CA HIS A 146 3.87 14.43 0.88
C HIS A 146 2.56 15.04 1.41
N PHE A 147 1.44 14.31 1.33
CA PHE A 147 0.15 14.80 1.85
C PHE A 147 0.18 15.03 3.35
N MET A 148 0.81 14.15 4.13
CA MET A 148 0.96 14.34 5.58
C MET A 148 1.70 15.64 5.91
N VAL A 149 2.83 15.90 5.30
CA VAL A 149 3.59 17.13 5.62
C VAL A 149 2.88 18.39 5.13
N ARG A 150 2.22 18.36 3.97
CA ARG A 150 1.39 19.49 3.50
C ARG A 150 0.26 19.80 4.47
N TYR A 151 -0.39 18.77 5.00
CA TYR A 151 -1.44 18.95 6.02
C TYR A 151 -0.89 19.60 7.29
N LEU A 152 0.25 19.15 7.82
CA LEU A 152 0.89 19.75 8.98
C LEU A 152 1.29 21.21 8.72
N MET A 153 1.85 21.51 7.55
CA MET A 153 2.19 22.86 7.13
C MET A 153 0.96 23.77 7.03
N ALA A 154 -0.11 23.28 6.40
CA ALA A 154 -1.34 24.03 6.25
C ALA A 154 -2.01 24.34 7.61
N GLN A 155 -1.98 23.40 8.56
CA GLN A 155 -2.44 23.65 9.95
C GLN A 155 -1.67 24.77 10.63
N ALA A 156 -0.41 24.96 10.26
CA ALA A 156 0.45 26.05 10.77
C ALA A 156 0.36 27.35 9.95
N GLY A 157 -0.50 27.40 8.93
CA GLY A 157 -0.66 28.54 8.03
C GLY A 157 0.43 28.67 6.97
N LEU A 158 1.22 27.62 6.74
CA LEU A 158 2.23 27.58 5.69
C LEU A 158 1.61 27.10 4.36
N LYS A 159 2.23 27.51 3.26
CA LYS A 159 1.88 27.10 1.89
C LYS A 159 2.85 26.04 1.37
N ASP A 160 2.50 25.39 0.25
CA ASP A 160 3.33 24.37 -0.39
C ASP A 160 4.72 24.88 -0.78
N ASP A 161 4.83 26.15 -1.20
CA ASP A 161 6.08 26.79 -1.61
C ASP A 161 6.92 27.33 -0.44
N ASP A 162 6.43 27.22 0.79
CA ASP A 162 7.21 27.53 2.00
C ASP A 162 8.27 26.45 2.34
N ALA A 163 8.28 25.29 1.67
CA ALA A 163 9.30 24.25 1.81
C ALA A 163 9.61 23.59 0.46
N ALA A 164 10.78 22.95 0.35
CA ALA A 164 11.16 22.21 -0.84
C ALA A 164 10.94 20.69 -0.64
N PHE A 165 10.17 20.03 -1.50
CA PHE A 165 9.89 18.59 -1.42
C PHE A 165 10.75 17.81 -2.40
N ILE A 166 11.51 16.84 -1.88
CA ILE A 166 12.45 16.01 -2.65
C ILE A 166 11.97 14.56 -2.61
N GLY A 167 11.68 13.98 -3.79
CA GLY A 167 11.31 12.58 -3.93
C GLY A 167 12.53 11.67 -3.77
N ILE A 168 12.58 10.86 -2.71
CA ILE A 168 13.73 10.01 -2.37
C ILE A 168 13.36 8.54 -2.15
N GLY A 169 12.11 8.14 -2.46
CA GLY A 169 11.64 6.76 -2.31
C GLY A 169 11.42 6.34 -0.85
N ALA A 170 11.17 5.04 -0.67
CA ALA A 170 10.91 4.39 0.62
C ALA A 170 11.93 3.28 0.94
N GLY A 171 13.19 3.47 0.58
CA GLY A 171 14.22 2.45 0.69
C GLY A 171 15.62 3.03 0.93
N PRO A 172 16.69 2.35 0.43
CA PRO A 172 18.08 2.71 0.70
C PRO A 172 18.44 4.16 0.34
N THR A 173 17.84 4.72 -0.72
CA THR A 173 18.06 6.12 -1.12
C THR A 173 17.64 7.10 -0.03
N ALA A 174 16.50 6.86 0.63
CA ALA A 174 16.03 7.71 1.74
C ALA A 174 16.99 7.64 2.94
N VAL A 175 17.45 6.44 3.29
CA VAL A 175 18.46 6.24 4.35
C VAL A 175 19.75 7.01 4.03
N ALA A 176 20.23 6.88 2.78
CA ALA A 176 21.44 7.56 2.35
C ALA A 176 21.30 9.09 2.38
N ALA A 177 20.15 9.65 1.95
CA ALA A 177 19.91 11.09 1.97
C ALA A 177 19.97 11.68 3.39
N VAL A 178 19.41 10.96 4.39
CA VAL A 178 19.50 11.36 5.79
C VAL A 178 20.93 11.30 6.30
N ARG A 179 21.64 10.20 6.06
CA ARG A 179 23.03 10.00 6.52
C ARG A 179 23.99 11.04 5.94
N ARG A 180 23.75 11.48 4.69
CA ARG A 180 24.56 12.51 4.03
C ARG A 180 24.12 13.95 4.34
N GLY A 181 23.04 14.15 5.09
CA GLY A 181 22.49 15.48 5.39
C GLY A 181 21.99 16.24 4.17
N GLU A 182 21.52 15.54 3.13
CA GLU A 182 21.01 16.12 1.88
C GLU A 182 19.62 16.75 2.06
N ILE A 183 18.92 16.34 3.11
CA ILE A 183 17.58 16.79 3.50
C ILE A 183 17.56 17.25 4.96
N ASP A 184 16.69 18.20 5.28
CA ASP A 184 16.52 18.76 6.61
C ASP A 184 15.53 17.97 7.46
N ALA A 185 14.51 17.40 6.82
CA ALA A 185 13.51 16.55 7.42
C ALA A 185 13.16 15.40 6.45
N LEU A 186 12.69 14.27 6.99
CA LEU A 186 12.22 13.13 6.24
C LEU A 186 10.80 12.80 6.66
N VAL A 187 9.91 12.58 5.68
CA VAL A 187 8.60 11.98 5.87
C VAL A 187 8.58 10.65 5.13
N ASN A 188 8.55 9.57 5.89
CA ASN A 188 8.68 8.22 5.32
C ASN A 188 7.95 7.19 6.19
N VAL A 189 8.11 5.91 5.86
CA VAL A 189 7.51 4.75 6.49
C VAL A 189 8.58 3.75 6.93
N ASP A 190 8.21 2.76 7.75
CA ASP A 190 9.09 1.64 8.06
C ASP A 190 9.32 0.75 6.82
N PRO A 191 10.49 0.12 6.72
CA PRO A 191 11.56 0.01 7.73
C PRO A 191 12.57 1.18 7.75
N VAL A 192 12.47 2.18 6.87
CA VAL A 192 13.42 3.31 6.80
C VAL A 192 13.46 4.09 8.12
N ILE A 193 12.29 4.41 8.68
CA ILE A 193 12.20 5.21 9.91
C ILE A 193 12.81 4.43 11.09
N SER A 194 12.38 3.18 11.32
CA SER A 194 12.86 2.38 12.44
C SER A 194 14.36 2.07 12.34
N LEU A 195 14.91 1.90 11.13
CA LEU A 195 16.36 1.75 10.94
C LEU A 195 17.12 3.00 11.38
N LEU A 196 16.69 4.19 10.94
CA LEU A 196 17.32 5.45 11.31
C LEU A 196 17.15 5.80 12.80
N GLU A 197 16.03 5.40 13.41
CA GLU A 197 15.83 5.49 14.87
C GLU A 197 16.80 4.57 15.63
N ASN A 198 16.95 3.31 15.17
CA ASN A 198 17.85 2.33 15.78
C ASN A 198 19.32 2.80 15.71
N GLU A 199 19.70 3.44 14.61
CA GLU A 199 21.01 4.08 14.46
C GLU A 199 21.18 5.36 15.29
N ASN A 200 20.11 5.80 15.97
CA ASN A 200 20.07 7.06 16.70
C ASN A 200 20.39 8.29 15.81
N ALA A 201 20.13 8.18 14.50
CA ALA A 201 20.38 9.24 13.51
C ALA A 201 19.31 10.33 13.49
N ILE A 202 18.10 10.01 13.93
CA ILE A 202 16.93 10.89 13.85
C ILE A 202 16.16 10.98 15.18
N ARG A 203 15.21 11.93 15.21
CA ARG A 203 14.11 11.99 16.17
C ARG A 203 12.79 12.17 15.44
N VAL A 204 11.76 11.47 15.91
CA VAL A 204 10.40 11.62 15.43
C VAL A 204 9.78 12.88 16.01
N VAL A 205 9.15 13.69 15.15
CA VAL A 205 8.46 14.94 15.54
C VAL A 205 6.95 14.88 15.26
N ALA A 206 6.50 13.99 14.35
CA ALA A 206 5.10 13.61 14.21
C ALA A 206 5.05 12.13 13.77
N ASP A 207 4.18 11.34 14.39
CA ASP A 207 4.13 9.88 14.21
C ASP A 207 2.70 9.39 14.02
N THR A 208 2.43 8.72 12.92
CA THR A 208 1.13 8.08 12.65
C THR A 208 1.24 6.55 12.56
N ARG A 209 2.33 5.96 13.07
CA ARG A 209 2.58 4.51 13.12
C ARG A 209 1.75 3.79 14.20
N THR A 210 0.96 4.54 14.96
CA THR A 210 -0.02 4.01 15.91
C THR A 210 -1.39 4.63 15.66
N LEU A 211 -2.46 3.99 16.15
CA LEU A 211 -3.81 4.56 16.07
C LEU A 211 -3.89 5.88 16.83
N GLU A 212 -3.28 5.94 18.02
CA GLU A 212 -3.24 7.15 18.83
C GLU A 212 -2.51 8.30 18.11
N GLY A 213 -1.31 8.03 17.58
CA GLY A 213 -0.57 9.02 16.80
C GLY A 213 -1.30 9.45 15.53
N THR A 214 -1.99 8.53 14.86
CA THR A 214 -2.85 8.85 13.72
C THR A 214 -3.98 9.81 14.13
N ARG A 215 -4.65 9.56 15.28
CA ARG A 215 -5.68 10.45 15.81
C ARG A 215 -5.13 11.82 16.20
N GLN A 216 -3.96 11.87 16.81
CA GLN A 216 -3.30 13.14 17.17
C GLN A 216 -2.97 13.99 15.94
N VAL A 217 -2.50 13.35 14.86
CA VAL A 217 -2.14 14.08 13.62
C VAL A 217 -3.37 14.43 12.78
N PHE A 218 -4.26 13.45 12.54
CA PHE A 218 -5.36 13.60 11.56
C PHE A 218 -6.73 13.82 12.18
N GLY A 219 -6.87 13.66 13.50
CA GLY A 219 -8.12 13.84 14.22
C GLY A 219 -9.08 12.65 14.21
N GLY A 220 -8.64 11.49 13.72
CA GLY A 220 -9.43 10.25 13.67
C GLY A 220 -8.70 9.10 12.98
N ALA A 221 -9.39 8.00 12.73
CA ALA A 221 -8.88 6.90 11.89
C ALA A 221 -8.61 7.43 10.47
N TYR A 222 -7.53 6.92 9.83
CA TYR A 222 -7.12 7.39 8.51
C TYR A 222 -6.70 6.19 7.65
N PRO A 223 -7.58 5.67 6.76
CA PRO A 223 -7.27 4.53 5.91
C PRO A 223 -6.01 4.80 5.11
N ALA A 224 -5.10 3.83 5.08
CA ALA A 224 -3.82 4.01 4.44
C ALA A 224 -3.70 3.13 3.19
N ALA A 225 -3.10 1.94 3.32
CA ALA A 225 -2.91 1.05 2.19
C ALA A 225 -4.22 0.40 1.74
N VAL A 226 -4.50 0.49 0.46
CA VAL A 226 -5.66 -0.11 -0.20
C VAL A 226 -5.28 -0.71 -1.55
N LEU A 227 -6.08 -1.67 -2.04
CA LEU A 227 -6.09 -2.02 -3.45
C LEU A 227 -7.11 -1.13 -4.15
N TYR A 228 -6.72 -0.40 -5.19
CA TYR A 228 -7.63 0.40 -5.99
C TYR A 228 -7.48 0.18 -7.49
N VAL A 229 -8.59 0.36 -8.20
CA VAL A 229 -8.74 0.16 -9.65
C VAL A 229 -9.60 1.26 -10.26
N THR A 230 -9.67 1.33 -11.58
CA THR A 230 -10.65 2.20 -12.26
C THR A 230 -12.05 1.56 -12.23
N PRO A 231 -13.15 2.35 -12.20
CA PRO A 231 -14.51 1.81 -12.32
C PRO A 231 -14.72 0.98 -13.58
N ALA A 232 -14.10 1.35 -14.70
CA ALA A 232 -14.16 0.61 -15.96
C ALA A 232 -13.51 -0.78 -15.82
N TYR A 233 -12.38 -0.88 -15.09
CA TYR A 233 -11.77 -2.18 -14.83
C TYR A 233 -12.67 -3.09 -13.97
N ILE A 234 -13.34 -2.53 -12.95
CA ILE A 234 -14.32 -3.27 -12.14
C ILE A 234 -15.45 -3.83 -13.02
N GLN A 235 -15.99 -3.00 -13.90
CA GLN A 235 -17.09 -3.38 -14.78
C GLN A 235 -16.71 -4.51 -15.74
N ASN A 236 -15.52 -4.45 -16.32
CA ASN A 236 -15.07 -5.38 -17.34
C ASN A 236 -14.40 -6.64 -16.78
N ASN A 237 -13.83 -6.57 -15.55
CA ASN A 237 -13.01 -7.60 -14.96
C ASN A 237 -13.42 -7.92 -13.51
N GLY A 238 -14.70 -7.82 -13.18
CA GLY A 238 -15.23 -8.07 -11.84
C GLY A 238 -14.77 -9.39 -11.20
N PRO A 239 -14.78 -10.54 -11.91
CA PRO A 239 -14.24 -11.80 -11.40
C PRO A 239 -12.76 -11.74 -11.03
N THR A 240 -11.94 -11.03 -11.80
CA THR A 240 -10.50 -10.82 -11.50
C THR A 240 -10.31 -9.97 -10.25
N VAL A 241 -11.09 -8.89 -10.08
CA VAL A 241 -11.07 -8.05 -8.88
C VAL A 241 -11.49 -8.87 -7.65
N GLN A 242 -12.51 -9.75 -7.79
CA GLN A 242 -12.93 -10.64 -6.72
C GLN A 242 -11.84 -11.64 -6.34
N ALA A 243 -11.18 -12.25 -7.32
CA ALA A 243 -10.08 -13.20 -7.07
C ALA A 243 -8.92 -12.54 -6.32
N LEU A 244 -8.58 -11.29 -6.67
CA LEU A 244 -7.57 -10.49 -5.98
C LEU A 244 -8.00 -10.13 -4.56
N ALA A 245 -9.26 -9.73 -4.36
CA ALA A 245 -9.79 -9.44 -3.03
C ALA A 245 -9.74 -10.69 -2.13
N ASN A 246 -10.12 -11.86 -2.65
CA ASN A 246 -10.04 -13.14 -1.93
C ASN A 246 -8.59 -13.45 -1.51
N ALA A 247 -7.63 -13.31 -2.43
CA ALA A 247 -6.23 -13.57 -2.16
C ALA A 247 -5.65 -12.61 -1.11
N LEU A 248 -5.95 -11.30 -1.23
CA LEU A 248 -5.46 -10.29 -0.29
C LEU A 248 -6.07 -10.46 1.11
N VAL A 249 -7.37 -10.68 1.22
CA VAL A 249 -8.03 -10.88 2.53
C VAL A 249 -7.50 -12.15 3.19
N ARG A 250 -7.28 -13.22 2.43
CA ARG A 250 -6.65 -14.45 2.94
C ARG A 250 -5.24 -14.17 3.48
N GLY A 251 -4.46 -13.34 2.79
CA GLY A 251 -3.13 -12.93 3.26
C GLY A 251 -3.18 -12.06 4.52
N LEU A 252 -4.12 -11.11 4.58
CA LEU A 252 -4.35 -10.30 5.77
C LEU A 252 -4.72 -11.17 6.98
N TRP A 253 -5.64 -12.12 6.79
CA TRP A 253 -6.00 -13.07 7.84
C TRP A 253 -4.81 -13.93 8.27
N TRP A 254 -4.02 -14.46 7.32
CA TRP A 254 -2.81 -15.23 7.61
C TRP A 254 -1.85 -14.43 8.51
N MET A 255 -1.65 -13.14 8.22
CA MET A 255 -0.81 -12.26 9.04
C MET A 255 -1.32 -12.09 10.48
N THR A 256 -2.62 -12.24 10.75
CA THR A 256 -3.16 -12.15 12.12
C THR A 256 -2.86 -13.36 12.97
N THR A 257 -2.49 -14.49 12.36
CA THR A 257 -2.25 -15.78 13.01
C THR A 257 -0.78 -16.19 13.05
N HIS A 258 0.11 -15.36 12.47
CA HIS A 258 1.55 -15.65 12.38
C HIS A 258 2.38 -14.56 13.06
N THR A 259 3.56 -14.97 13.54
CA THR A 259 4.51 -14.08 14.23
C THR A 259 5.23 -13.16 13.24
N ALA A 260 5.82 -12.08 13.76
CA ALA A 260 6.63 -11.18 12.94
C ALA A 260 7.87 -11.88 12.35
N GLU A 261 8.41 -12.85 13.05
CA GLU A 261 9.54 -13.70 12.62
C GLU A 261 9.15 -14.58 11.42
N GLU A 262 7.99 -15.24 11.47
CA GLU A 262 7.46 -16.05 10.37
C GLU A 262 7.15 -15.20 9.14
N ILE A 263 6.56 -14.01 9.33
CA ILE A 263 6.31 -13.08 8.25
C ILE A 263 7.63 -12.58 7.64
N ALA A 264 8.62 -12.21 8.47
CA ALA A 264 9.93 -11.77 8.01
C ALA A 264 10.67 -12.85 7.20
N ALA A 265 10.49 -14.13 7.57
CA ALA A 265 11.11 -15.24 6.86
C ALA A 265 10.61 -15.41 5.41
N LEU A 266 9.43 -14.92 5.09
CA LEU A 266 8.89 -14.92 3.72
C LEU A 266 9.46 -13.78 2.88
N MET A 267 9.98 -12.71 3.50
CA MET A 267 10.36 -11.49 2.78
C MET A 267 11.72 -11.62 2.10
N PRO A 268 11.93 -10.92 0.97
CA PRO A 268 13.25 -10.76 0.38
C PRO A 268 14.23 -10.15 1.37
N GLU A 269 15.48 -10.63 1.38
CA GLU A 269 16.49 -10.21 2.36
C GLU A 269 16.80 -8.70 2.28
N GLU A 270 16.78 -8.14 1.08
CA GLU A 270 17.03 -6.73 0.82
C GLU A 270 16.01 -5.78 1.48
N TYR A 271 14.80 -6.28 1.85
CA TYR A 271 13.79 -5.46 2.54
C TYR A 271 14.21 -5.09 3.95
N ALA A 272 15.08 -5.89 4.56
CA ALA A 272 15.61 -5.62 5.89
C ALA A 272 16.63 -4.47 5.95
N LEU A 273 17.04 -3.90 4.82
CA LEU A 273 18.03 -2.81 4.73
C LEU A 273 19.33 -3.10 5.49
N GLY A 274 19.70 -4.38 5.60
CA GLY A 274 20.90 -4.85 6.32
C GLY A 274 20.71 -5.10 7.82
N ASP A 275 19.53 -4.85 8.40
CA ASP A 275 19.24 -5.13 9.82
C ASP A 275 17.97 -5.98 9.96
N LYS A 276 18.14 -7.30 9.97
CA LYS A 276 17.03 -8.27 10.12
C LYS A 276 16.30 -8.11 11.45
N GLY A 277 17.01 -7.84 12.54
CA GLY A 277 16.40 -7.67 13.87
C GLY A 277 15.50 -6.44 13.92
N ASN A 278 15.96 -5.33 13.33
CA ASN A 278 15.14 -4.14 13.19
C ASN A 278 13.92 -4.38 12.29
N TYR A 279 14.09 -5.12 11.19
CA TYR A 279 13.00 -5.44 10.26
C TYR A 279 11.89 -6.25 10.94
N VAL A 280 12.24 -7.27 11.72
CA VAL A 280 11.29 -8.06 12.51
C VAL A 280 10.54 -7.16 13.51
N ARG A 281 11.25 -6.27 14.23
CA ARG A 281 10.59 -5.29 15.13
C ARG A 281 9.65 -4.37 14.38
N SER A 282 10.02 -3.91 13.19
CA SER A 282 9.17 -3.07 12.34
C SER A 282 7.90 -3.79 11.92
N ILE A 283 7.98 -5.08 11.53
CA ILE A 283 6.80 -5.91 11.25
C ILE A 283 5.93 -6.01 12.50
N LYS A 284 6.51 -6.41 13.64
CA LYS A 284 5.78 -6.57 14.91
C LYS A 284 5.01 -5.31 15.29
N ASN A 285 5.64 -4.15 15.17
CA ASN A 285 5.02 -2.86 15.48
C ASN A 285 3.93 -2.49 14.48
N SER A 286 4.02 -2.97 13.23
CA SER A 286 3.06 -2.69 12.16
C SER A 286 1.86 -3.63 12.15
N LEU A 287 1.95 -4.83 12.76
CA LEU A 287 0.85 -5.82 12.75
C LEU A 287 -0.51 -5.23 13.17
N PRO A 288 -0.63 -4.41 14.24
CA PRO A 288 -1.92 -3.82 14.63
C PRO A 288 -2.53 -2.87 13.60
N MET A 289 -1.74 -2.37 12.65
CA MET A 289 -2.19 -1.43 11.62
C MET A 289 -2.95 -2.13 10.50
N PHE A 290 -2.66 -3.41 10.22
CA PHE A 290 -3.27 -4.12 9.11
C PHE A 290 -4.73 -4.43 9.38
N SER A 291 -5.55 -4.38 8.33
CA SER A 291 -6.94 -4.81 8.38
C SER A 291 -7.00 -6.33 8.51
N PRO A 292 -7.82 -6.88 9.40
CA PRO A 292 -7.98 -8.33 9.48
C PRO A 292 -8.89 -8.90 8.38
N ASP A 293 -9.73 -8.09 7.76
CA ASP A 293 -10.81 -8.51 6.87
C ASP A 293 -10.95 -7.72 5.57
N GLY A 294 -10.13 -6.68 5.39
CA GLY A 294 -10.14 -5.86 4.20
C GLY A 294 -11.25 -4.80 4.11
N ARG A 295 -12.08 -4.64 5.16
CA ARG A 295 -13.26 -3.75 5.15
C ARG A 295 -12.91 -2.31 5.50
N PHE A 296 -13.63 -1.38 4.88
CA PHE A 296 -13.61 0.03 5.22
C PHE A 296 -14.60 0.32 6.36
N GLY A 297 -14.18 1.11 7.34
CA GLY A 297 -15.11 1.74 8.26
C GLY A 297 -15.63 3.06 7.65
N THR A 298 -16.67 3.63 8.25
CA THR A 298 -17.23 4.91 7.78
C THR A 298 -16.40 6.13 8.22
N GLU A 299 -15.84 6.11 9.43
CA GLU A 299 -15.07 7.23 10.01
C GLU A 299 -13.84 7.59 9.18
N GLY A 300 -13.05 6.59 8.78
CA GLY A 300 -11.76 6.81 8.13
C GLY A 300 -11.85 7.59 6.81
N PRO A 301 -12.72 7.23 5.87
CA PRO A 301 -12.94 8.00 4.64
C PRO A 301 -13.33 9.45 4.87
N GLU A 302 -14.15 9.75 5.89
CA GLU A 302 -14.55 11.11 6.25
C GLU A 302 -13.38 11.93 6.78
N VAL A 303 -12.55 11.33 7.65
CA VAL A 303 -11.33 11.96 8.16
C VAL A 303 -10.35 12.26 7.01
N ALA A 304 -10.15 11.30 6.10
CA ALA A 304 -9.28 11.51 4.94
C ALA A 304 -9.76 12.65 4.04
N LEU A 305 -11.06 12.75 3.78
CA LEU A 305 -11.64 13.87 3.03
C LEU A 305 -11.43 15.21 3.74
N LYS A 306 -11.66 15.25 5.07
CA LYS A 306 -11.44 16.46 5.88
C LYS A 306 -9.98 16.91 5.84
N VAL A 307 -9.03 15.98 5.97
CA VAL A 307 -7.60 16.24 5.89
C VAL A 307 -7.22 16.81 4.53
N LEU A 308 -7.63 16.17 3.43
CA LEU A 308 -7.32 16.64 2.09
C LEU A 308 -7.92 18.02 1.80
N ARG A 309 -9.15 18.28 2.24
CA ARG A 309 -9.79 19.61 2.13
C ARG A 309 -9.02 20.72 2.83
N HIS A 310 -8.19 20.39 3.80
CA HIS A 310 -7.42 21.41 4.54
C HIS A 310 -6.31 22.03 3.70
N PHE A 311 -5.73 21.29 2.76
CA PHE A 311 -4.57 21.73 1.99
C PHE A 311 -4.65 21.58 0.47
N ASP A 312 -5.61 20.78 -0.05
CA ASP A 312 -5.71 20.51 -1.49
C ASP A 312 -6.81 21.36 -2.13
N PRO A 313 -6.47 22.35 -2.99
CA PRO A 313 -7.46 23.25 -3.59
C PRO A 313 -8.47 22.53 -4.51
N ASP A 314 -8.07 21.42 -5.16
CA ASP A 314 -8.98 20.67 -6.02
C ASP A 314 -10.04 19.95 -5.18
N VAL A 315 -9.62 19.35 -4.04
CA VAL A 315 -10.52 18.68 -3.10
C VAL A 315 -11.43 19.71 -2.36
N GLN A 316 -10.93 20.90 -2.06
CA GLN A 316 -11.72 21.99 -1.46
C GLN A 316 -12.91 22.38 -2.36
N ARG A 317 -12.68 22.51 -3.66
CA ARG A 317 -13.67 22.97 -4.64
C ARG A 317 -14.64 21.87 -5.10
N ALA A 318 -14.24 20.61 -4.98
CA ALA A 318 -14.98 19.49 -5.53
C ALA A 318 -16.12 19.03 -4.60
N SER A 319 -17.25 18.67 -5.18
CA SER A 319 -18.28 17.86 -4.52
C SER A 319 -17.90 16.38 -4.64
N ILE A 320 -17.44 15.78 -3.54
CA ILE A 320 -16.95 14.40 -3.52
C ILE A 320 -17.93 13.52 -2.76
N HIS A 321 -18.43 12.50 -3.45
CA HIS A 321 -19.26 11.45 -2.86
C HIS A 321 -18.34 10.31 -2.38
N LEU A 322 -18.09 10.20 -1.08
CA LEU A 322 -17.17 9.20 -0.52
C LEU A 322 -17.52 7.76 -0.90
N ALA A 323 -18.81 7.41 -0.97
CA ALA A 323 -19.26 6.10 -1.43
C ALA A 323 -18.82 5.73 -2.86
N ALA A 324 -18.41 6.72 -3.66
CA ALA A 324 -17.83 6.49 -4.97
C ALA A 324 -16.33 6.15 -4.93
N THR A 325 -15.65 6.44 -3.81
CA THR A 325 -14.18 6.28 -3.66
C THR A 325 -13.75 4.92 -3.13
N TYR A 326 -14.65 4.14 -2.54
CA TYR A 326 -14.40 2.80 -2.04
C TYR A 326 -15.62 1.89 -2.13
N THR A 327 -15.44 0.59 -1.91
CA THR A 327 -16.53 -0.38 -1.82
C THR A 327 -16.09 -1.64 -1.07
N ASP A 328 -16.95 -2.16 -0.21
CA ASP A 328 -16.77 -3.46 0.46
C ASP A 328 -17.40 -4.63 -0.32
N ALA A 329 -18.03 -4.37 -1.48
CA ALA A 329 -18.78 -5.38 -2.24
C ALA A 329 -17.96 -6.62 -2.67
N PHE A 330 -16.63 -6.50 -2.71
CA PHE A 330 -15.72 -7.62 -3.01
C PHE A 330 -15.29 -8.35 -1.74
N VAL A 331 -14.97 -7.62 -0.68
CA VAL A 331 -14.59 -8.25 0.60
C VAL A 331 -15.76 -8.91 1.29
N ASP A 332 -17.00 -8.44 1.07
CA ASP A 332 -18.24 -9.05 1.57
C ASP A 332 -18.48 -10.47 1.00
N LYS A 333 -17.91 -10.78 -0.16
CA LYS A 333 -18.03 -12.06 -0.84
C LYS A 333 -16.84 -12.99 -0.60
N VAL A 334 -15.84 -12.55 0.19
CA VAL A 334 -14.73 -13.43 0.55
C VAL A 334 -15.24 -14.57 1.41
N PRO A 335 -14.93 -15.84 1.09
CA PRO A 335 -15.32 -16.98 1.91
C PRO A 335 -14.79 -16.81 3.35
N ALA A 336 -15.60 -17.23 4.33
CA ALA A 336 -15.16 -17.30 5.71
C ALA A 336 -13.92 -18.22 5.81
N GLN A 337 -12.94 -17.83 6.63
CA GLN A 337 -11.69 -18.56 6.84
C GLN A 337 -11.82 -19.52 8.01
#